data_f1c5a5f461ec75df6787b4c3488e0b48
#
_entry.id   f1c5a5f461ec75df6787b4c3488e0b48
#
_cell.length_a   1.000
_cell.length_b   1.000
_cell.length_c   1.000
_cell.angle_alpha   90.00
_cell.angle_beta   90.00
_cell.angle_gamma   90.00
#
_symmetry.space_group_name_H-M   'P 1'
#
loop_
_entity.id
_entity.type
_entity.pdbx_description
1 polymer ?
#
loop_
_entity_poly.entity_id
_entity_poly.type
_entity_poly.pdbx_seq_one_letter_code
_entity_poly.pdbx_strand_id
1 'polypeptide(L)'
;MFLESLWNCCNFDLLPTLPIKMTFSGLVLLFLFVFFPSYIAYAKQSIQRKRIYIFSIIDFALFYACIFVSLEDFYFDRGNITIFAKTLYVLLFIGAIIDLEDKTSYPYKKQPFFKKYISHPLESFFSHLFYVIFKCLPVEVASWLGGKIGVLIGKTQRRYNRLIDENLKLAFPRKSHAEKEKIKHDVWEMMGRYTSEPAHFPTIFKNYKKYLTFENDKILDSLKNKPYVAFISHSGTMGLIAIPFALHKAPCSILYKYPSNNLTNNLVTKSFGNGIGKLKFVPNTANGTRDAMKILMSGSAMLAVPDQKFRTGIPTKFFGHDVKSPVGVAKLASHFNCPILPIQIVREKGVHHKIIFHKTFMPFKSKNKEADAIKTTQKINDIIEGWIKENPSQWFWVHDRWNIKKTLNEKSKEVKNAKSKNDKK
;
A
#
# COMPACT_ATOMS: atom_id res chain seq x y z
N MET A 1 -29.93 6.47 -16.06
CA MET A 1 -28.91 7.41 -15.52
C MET A 1 -27.68 6.73 -14.96
N PHE A 2 -27.75 5.81 -13.99
CA PHE A 2 -26.54 5.11 -13.46
C PHE A 2 -25.92 4.13 -14.47
N LEU A 3 -26.75 3.40 -15.21
CA LEU A 3 -26.32 2.49 -16.29
C LEU A 3 -25.83 3.21 -17.55
N GLU A 4 -26.37 4.39 -17.85
CA GLU A 4 -25.90 5.23 -18.96
C GLU A 4 -24.54 5.85 -18.69
N SER A 5 -24.23 6.22 -17.44
CA SER A 5 -22.89 6.70 -17.09
C SER A 5 -21.82 5.60 -17.13
N LEU A 6 -22.18 4.35 -16.82
CA LEU A 6 -21.32 3.18 -17.02
C LEU A 6 -21.09 2.86 -18.50
N TRP A 7 -22.13 3.04 -19.33
CA TRP A 7 -22.07 2.85 -20.77
C TRP A 7 -21.11 3.86 -21.44
N ASN A 8 -21.21 5.12 -21.07
CA ASN A 8 -20.37 6.19 -21.60
C ASN A 8 -18.89 6.15 -21.12
N CYS A 9 -18.60 5.52 -19.98
CA CYS A 9 -17.22 5.34 -19.51
C CYS A 9 -16.44 4.25 -20.26
N CYS A 10 -17.11 3.34 -20.95
CA CYS A 10 -16.47 2.16 -21.55
C CYS A 10 -16.28 2.23 -23.07
N ASN A 11 -16.74 3.27 -23.76
CA ASN A 11 -16.63 3.45 -25.24
C ASN A 11 -17.05 2.18 -26.02
N PHE A 12 -18.33 1.76 -25.88
CA PHE A 12 -18.86 0.52 -26.44
C PHE A 12 -19.46 0.69 -27.84
N ASP A 13 -18.98 1.61 -28.67
CA ASP A 13 -19.46 1.84 -30.03
C ASP A 13 -19.17 0.71 -31.03
N LEU A 14 -18.70 -0.46 -30.58
CA LEU A 14 -18.27 -1.56 -31.44
C LEU A 14 -19.22 -2.75 -31.54
N LEU A 15 -20.44 -2.73 -30.96
CA LEU A 15 -21.38 -3.88 -31.04
C LEU A 15 -22.84 -3.51 -31.35
N PRO A 16 -23.16 -3.07 -32.59
CA PRO A 16 -24.56 -2.70 -32.92
C PRO A 16 -25.49 -3.85 -33.30
N THR A 17 -25.08 -5.13 -33.32
CA THR A 17 -25.89 -6.18 -34.00
C THR A 17 -26.05 -7.53 -33.28
N LEU A 18 -26.03 -7.63 -31.96
CA LEU A 18 -26.36 -8.89 -31.29
C LEU A 18 -27.71 -8.82 -30.56
N PRO A 19 -28.75 -9.53 -30.98
CA PRO A 19 -30.03 -9.58 -30.30
C PRO A 19 -30.02 -10.63 -29.18
N ILE A 20 -29.18 -10.43 -28.18
CA ILE A 20 -29.13 -11.31 -27.02
C ILE A 20 -29.59 -10.52 -25.81
N LYS A 21 -30.73 -10.86 -25.22
CA LYS A 21 -31.12 -10.45 -23.86
C LYS A 21 -30.15 -11.10 -22.89
N MET A 22 -29.01 -10.45 -22.67
CA MET A 22 -28.06 -10.89 -21.66
C MET A 22 -28.62 -10.58 -20.28
N THR A 23 -28.71 -11.60 -19.44
CA THR A 23 -28.98 -11.41 -18.00
C THR A 23 -27.79 -10.70 -17.35
N PHE A 24 -27.99 -10.00 -16.24
CA PHE A 24 -26.95 -9.32 -15.49
C PHE A 24 -25.77 -10.26 -15.16
N SER A 25 -26.06 -11.53 -14.85
CA SER A 25 -25.05 -12.58 -14.68
C SER A 25 -24.24 -12.86 -15.95
N GLY A 26 -24.85 -12.84 -17.13
CA GLY A 26 -24.16 -12.98 -18.39
C GLY A 26 -23.23 -11.81 -18.70
N LEU A 27 -23.62 -10.58 -18.37
CA LEU A 27 -22.78 -9.38 -18.49
C LEU A 27 -21.59 -9.41 -17.54
N VAL A 28 -21.78 -9.82 -16.31
CA VAL A 28 -20.69 -10.00 -15.31
C VAL A 28 -19.73 -11.09 -15.77
N LEU A 29 -20.23 -12.21 -16.29
CA LEU A 29 -19.42 -13.29 -16.84
C LEU A 29 -18.66 -12.81 -18.09
N LEU A 30 -19.29 -12.10 -19.02
CA LEU A 30 -18.62 -11.53 -20.19
C LEU A 30 -17.51 -10.56 -19.79
N PHE A 31 -17.75 -9.70 -18.81
CA PHE A 31 -16.75 -8.77 -18.28
C PHE A 31 -15.57 -9.51 -17.63
N LEU A 32 -15.83 -10.52 -16.81
CA LEU A 32 -14.80 -11.32 -16.17
C LEU A 32 -13.98 -12.16 -17.15
N PHE A 33 -14.60 -12.70 -18.20
CA PHE A 33 -13.97 -13.66 -19.09
C PHE A 33 -13.37 -13.06 -20.38
N VAL A 34 -13.88 -11.94 -20.87
CA VAL A 34 -13.37 -11.29 -22.10
C VAL A 34 -12.44 -10.12 -21.77
N PHE A 35 -12.82 -9.26 -20.86
CA PHE A 35 -12.06 -8.04 -20.58
C PHE A 35 -10.94 -8.23 -19.59
N PHE A 36 -11.08 -9.14 -18.63
CA PHE A 36 -10.08 -9.36 -17.61
C PHE A 36 -8.78 -9.98 -18.15
N PRO A 37 -8.81 -11.02 -19.01
CA PRO A 37 -7.60 -11.53 -19.66
C PRO A 37 -6.95 -10.51 -20.59
N SER A 38 -7.75 -9.78 -21.37
CA SER A 38 -7.27 -8.74 -22.28
C SER A 38 -6.63 -7.58 -21.51
N TYR A 39 -7.16 -7.21 -20.36
CA TYR A 39 -6.59 -6.21 -19.48
C TYR A 39 -5.26 -6.65 -18.88
N ILE A 40 -5.15 -7.93 -18.46
CA ILE A 40 -3.89 -8.49 -17.94
C ILE A 40 -2.84 -8.56 -19.07
N ALA A 41 -3.22 -8.94 -20.28
CA ALA A 41 -2.33 -8.97 -21.44
C ALA A 41 -1.82 -7.57 -21.80
N TYR A 42 -2.70 -6.57 -21.79
CA TYR A 42 -2.35 -5.15 -22.01
C TYR A 42 -1.44 -4.59 -20.92
N ALA A 43 -1.68 -4.97 -19.67
CA ALA A 43 -0.86 -4.52 -18.54
C ALA A 43 0.58 -5.08 -18.55
N LYS A 44 0.84 -6.16 -19.32
CA LYS A 44 2.15 -6.84 -19.42
C LYS A 44 2.88 -6.63 -20.76
N GLN A 45 2.69 -5.54 -21.43
CA GLN A 45 3.21 -5.23 -22.78
C GLN A 45 4.74 -5.37 -22.98
N SER A 46 5.51 -5.73 -21.96
CA SER A 46 6.98 -5.82 -22.05
C SER A 46 7.57 -7.24 -22.11
N ILE A 47 6.79 -8.32 -22.00
CA ILE A 47 7.35 -9.68 -21.91
C ILE A 47 6.70 -10.65 -22.89
N GLN A 48 7.45 -11.01 -23.94
CA GLN A 48 7.28 -12.15 -24.88
C GLN A 48 5.90 -12.38 -25.52
N ARG A 49 5.64 -11.67 -26.61
CA ARG A 49 4.43 -11.77 -27.47
C ARG A 49 3.98 -13.20 -27.85
N LYS A 50 4.87 -14.19 -28.01
CA LYS A 50 4.49 -15.56 -28.42
C LYS A 50 3.72 -16.36 -27.38
N ARG A 51 4.01 -16.20 -26.08
CA ARG A 51 3.28 -16.93 -25.01
C ARG A 51 1.91 -16.34 -24.74
N ILE A 52 1.77 -15.03 -24.83
CA ILE A 52 0.48 -14.34 -24.69
C ILE A 52 -0.54 -14.82 -25.74
N TYR A 53 -0.09 -15.04 -26.97
CA TYR A 53 -0.95 -15.55 -28.05
C TYR A 53 -1.49 -16.97 -27.76
N ILE A 54 -0.66 -17.87 -27.25
CA ILE A 54 -1.06 -19.26 -26.94
C ILE A 54 -2.08 -19.29 -25.80
N PHE A 55 -1.85 -18.51 -24.75
CA PHE A 55 -2.79 -18.42 -23.62
C PHE A 55 -4.11 -17.74 -24.01
N SER A 56 -4.08 -16.69 -24.82
CA SER A 56 -5.30 -16.06 -25.35
C SER A 56 -6.12 -17.01 -26.23
N ILE A 57 -5.49 -17.91 -26.98
CA ILE A 57 -6.19 -18.94 -27.77
C ILE A 57 -6.80 -20.01 -26.86
N ILE A 58 -6.10 -20.44 -25.83
CA ILE A 58 -6.60 -21.42 -24.86
C ILE A 58 -7.78 -20.83 -24.05
N ASP A 59 -7.65 -19.58 -23.58
CA ASP A 59 -8.71 -18.86 -22.87
C ASP A 59 -9.94 -18.66 -23.74
N PHE A 60 -9.75 -18.33 -25.04
CA PHE A 60 -10.82 -18.18 -26.02
C PHE A 60 -11.51 -19.53 -26.29
N ALA A 61 -10.75 -20.62 -26.45
CA ALA A 61 -11.31 -21.95 -26.65
C ALA A 61 -12.09 -22.45 -25.43
N LEU A 62 -11.59 -22.21 -24.22
CA LEU A 62 -12.26 -22.55 -22.97
C LEU A 62 -13.51 -21.70 -22.74
N PHE A 63 -13.47 -20.41 -23.10
CA PHE A 63 -14.62 -19.53 -23.06
C PHE A 63 -15.74 -20.00 -24.00
N TYR A 64 -15.41 -20.39 -25.25
CA TYR A 64 -16.36 -20.94 -26.17
C TYR A 64 -16.95 -22.28 -25.70
N ALA A 65 -16.11 -23.15 -25.12
CA ALA A 65 -16.56 -24.39 -24.51
C ALA A 65 -17.53 -24.14 -23.35
N CYS A 66 -17.27 -23.13 -22.50
CA CYS A 66 -18.17 -22.76 -21.41
C CYS A 66 -19.50 -22.17 -21.89
N ILE A 67 -19.47 -21.36 -22.97
CA ILE A 67 -20.71 -20.86 -23.62
C ILE A 67 -21.50 -22.04 -24.23
N PHE A 68 -20.82 -22.94 -24.94
CA PHE A 68 -21.47 -24.09 -25.57
C PHE A 68 -22.13 -25.00 -24.53
N VAL A 69 -21.43 -25.33 -23.45
CA VAL A 69 -21.98 -26.09 -22.33
C VAL A 69 -23.13 -25.34 -21.65
N SER A 70 -23.07 -24.02 -21.53
CA SER A 70 -24.15 -23.20 -20.95
C SER A 70 -25.38 -23.14 -21.86
N LEU A 71 -25.21 -23.20 -23.17
CA LEU A 71 -26.32 -23.28 -24.14
C LEU A 71 -26.95 -24.67 -24.15
N GLU A 72 -26.15 -25.75 -24.05
CA GLU A 72 -26.65 -27.10 -23.86
C GLU A 72 -27.44 -27.29 -22.59
N ASP A 73 -26.98 -26.72 -21.45
CA ASP A 73 -27.72 -26.76 -20.18
C ASP A 73 -29.10 -26.09 -20.27
N PHE A 74 -29.21 -25.00 -21.06
CA PHE A 74 -30.47 -24.33 -21.27
C PHE A 74 -31.48 -25.20 -22.03
N TYR A 75 -30.96 -26.12 -22.87
CA TYR A 75 -31.79 -27.02 -23.67
C TYR A 75 -31.99 -28.43 -23.06
N PHE A 76 -31.05 -28.90 -22.19
CA PHE A 76 -30.99 -30.30 -21.76
C PHE A 76 -30.96 -30.53 -20.22
N ASP A 77 -31.11 -29.50 -19.40
CA ASP A 77 -31.22 -29.60 -17.93
C ASP A 77 -30.12 -30.45 -17.25
N ARG A 78 -28.86 -30.27 -17.63
CA ARG A 78 -27.67 -30.99 -17.08
C ARG A 78 -26.85 -30.15 -16.08
N GLY A 79 -27.49 -29.61 -15.03
CA GLY A 79 -26.91 -28.62 -14.10
C GLY A 79 -25.56 -28.97 -13.45
N ASN A 80 -25.28 -30.26 -13.21
CA ASN A 80 -24.05 -30.69 -12.52
C ASN A 80 -22.78 -30.61 -13.37
N ILE A 81 -22.87 -30.81 -14.68
CA ILE A 81 -21.71 -30.75 -15.62
C ILE A 81 -21.25 -29.31 -15.77
N THR A 82 -22.18 -28.37 -15.81
CA THR A 82 -21.89 -26.94 -15.97
C THR A 82 -21.14 -26.38 -14.76
N ILE A 83 -21.51 -26.78 -13.55
CA ILE A 83 -20.81 -26.37 -12.32
C ILE A 83 -19.38 -26.89 -12.34
N PHE A 84 -19.16 -28.16 -12.72
CA PHE A 84 -17.83 -28.76 -12.81
C PHE A 84 -16.97 -28.04 -13.86
N ALA A 85 -17.49 -27.79 -15.06
CA ALA A 85 -16.78 -27.10 -16.14
C ALA A 85 -16.43 -25.65 -15.75
N LYS A 86 -17.35 -24.92 -15.13
CA LYS A 86 -17.10 -23.57 -14.61
C LYS A 86 -16.04 -23.56 -13.52
N THR A 87 -16.10 -24.50 -12.59
CA THR A 87 -15.11 -24.63 -11.52
C THR A 87 -13.73 -24.98 -12.08
N LEU A 88 -13.65 -25.92 -13.03
CA LEU A 88 -12.40 -26.30 -13.69
C LEU A 88 -11.81 -25.13 -14.47
N TYR A 89 -12.64 -24.34 -15.17
CA TYR A 89 -12.20 -23.13 -15.89
C TYR A 89 -11.60 -22.10 -14.94
N VAL A 90 -12.27 -21.81 -13.81
CA VAL A 90 -11.77 -20.89 -12.80
C VAL A 90 -10.43 -21.37 -12.24
N LEU A 91 -10.27 -22.67 -11.99
CA LEU A 91 -9.02 -23.26 -11.49
C LEU A 91 -7.89 -23.18 -12.52
N LEU A 92 -8.18 -23.46 -13.81
CA LEU A 92 -7.21 -23.34 -14.92
C LEU A 92 -6.81 -21.89 -15.16
N PHE A 93 -7.77 -20.95 -15.11
CA PHE A 93 -7.53 -19.51 -15.23
C PHE A 93 -6.67 -18.99 -14.09
N ILE A 94 -6.95 -19.39 -12.85
CA ILE A 94 -6.10 -19.10 -11.70
C ILE A 94 -4.70 -19.68 -11.90
N GLY A 95 -4.60 -20.93 -12.39
CA GLY A 95 -3.33 -21.57 -12.72
C GLY A 95 -2.52 -20.81 -13.77
N ALA A 96 -3.15 -20.35 -14.84
CA ALA A 96 -2.51 -19.59 -15.91
C ALA A 96 -2.01 -18.21 -15.44
N ILE A 97 -2.78 -17.50 -14.59
CA ILE A 97 -2.34 -16.25 -13.96
C ILE A 97 -1.08 -16.46 -13.12
N ILE A 98 -1.02 -17.57 -12.41
CA ILE A 98 0.07 -17.91 -11.49
C ILE A 98 1.37 -18.24 -12.23
N ASP A 99 1.28 -18.99 -13.33
CA ASP A 99 2.47 -19.40 -14.12
C ASP A 99 3.12 -18.20 -14.85
N LEU A 100 2.33 -17.16 -15.13
CA LEU A 100 2.84 -15.93 -15.75
C LEU A 100 3.69 -15.07 -14.81
N GLU A 101 3.60 -15.24 -13.49
CA GLU A 101 4.28 -14.41 -12.49
C GLU A 101 5.59 -14.96 -11.94
N ASP A 102 5.88 -16.25 -12.13
CA ASP A 102 7.06 -16.90 -11.50
C ASP A 102 8.42 -16.47 -12.09
N LYS A 103 8.43 -15.55 -13.07
CA LYS A 103 9.66 -15.10 -13.77
C LYS A 103 10.08 -13.67 -13.48
N THR A 104 9.44 -12.97 -12.56
CA THR A 104 9.95 -11.68 -12.12
C THR A 104 11.07 -11.87 -11.10
N SER A 105 12.21 -11.22 -11.34
CA SER A 105 13.48 -11.33 -10.63
C SER A 105 13.50 -10.82 -9.18
N TYR A 106 12.41 -10.92 -8.43
CA TYR A 106 12.34 -10.50 -7.04
C TYR A 106 12.47 -11.70 -6.10
N PRO A 107 13.27 -11.61 -5.02
CA PRO A 107 13.47 -12.69 -4.07
C PRO A 107 12.26 -12.87 -3.15
N TYR A 108 11.18 -13.39 -3.71
CA TYR A 108 10.05 -13.78 -2.87
C TYR A 108 10.36 -15.10 -2.16
N LYS A 109 10.17 -15.12 -0.84
CA LYS A 109 10.21 -16.37 -0.07
C LYS A 109 9.18 -17.36 -0.63
N LYS A 110 9.56 -18.65 -0.75
CA LYS A 110 8.60 -19.72 -1.05
C LYS A 110 7.34 -19.54 -0.19
N GLN A 111 6.21 -19.30 -0.85
CA GLN A 111 4.92 -19.14 -0.17
C GLN A 111 4.27 -20.50 0.00
N PRO A 112 3.55 -20.77 1.11
CA PRO A 112 2.73 -21.97 1.24
C PRO A 112 1.73 -22.07 0.09
N PHE A 113 1.45 -23.28 -0.41
CA PHE A 113 0.54 -23.55 -1.53
C PHE A 113 -0.79 -22.78 -1.43
N PHE A 114 -1.48 -22.89 -0.31
CA PHE A 114 -2.76 -22.20 -0.07
C PHE A 114 -2.66 -20.66 -0.22
N LYS A 115 -1.58 -20.06 0.26
CA LYS A 115 -1.35 -18.62 0.09
C LYS A 115 -1.11 -18.24 -1.37
N LYS A 116 -0.24 -18.99 -2.05
CA LYS A 116 0.15 -18.69 -3.43
C LYS A 116 -1.05 -18.83 -4.39
N TYR A 117 -1.83 -19.90 -4.25
CA TYR A 117 -2.80 -20.29 -5.26
C TYR A 117 -4.26 -19.94 -4.94
N ILE A 118 -4.58 -19.63 -3.68
CA ILE A 118 -5.95 -19.30 -3.26
C ILE A 118 -6.02 -17.92 -2.61
N SER A 119 -5.30 -17.72 -1.50
CA SER A 119 -5.44 -16.50 -0.70
C SER A 119 -4.96 -15.25 -1.46
N HIS A 120 -3.79 -15.29 -2.11
CA HIS A 120 -3.24 -14.14 -2.83
C HIS A 120 -4.03 -13.75 -4.09
N PRO A 121 -4.45 -14.68 -4.97
CA PRO A 121 -5.33 -14.36 -6.08
C PRO A 121 -6.66 -13.74 -5.64
N LEU A 122 -7.29 -14.32 -4.61
CA LEU A 122 -8.55 -13.82 -4.07
C LEU A 122 -8.39 -12.41 -3.47
N GLU A 123 -7.36 -12.19 -2.67
CA GLU A 123 -6.99 -10.88 -2.12
C GLU A 123 -6.73 -9.86 -3.23
N SER A 124 -6.02 -10.27 -4.28
CA SER A 124 -5.76 -9.42 -5.44
C SER A 124 -7.02 -9.07 -6.20
N PHE A 125 -7.89 -10.04 -6.43
CA PHE A 125 -9.19 -9.83 -7.10
C PHE A 125 -10.01 -8.78 -6.35
N PHE A 126 -10.19 -8.94 -5.05
CA PHE A 126 -10.94 -7.97 -4.26
C PHE A 126 -10.25 -6.60 -4.19
N SER A 127 -8.92 -6.56 -4.16
CA SER A 127 -8.18 -5.31 -4.18
C SER A 127 -8.36 -4.56 -5.49
N HIS A 128 -8.35 -5.27 -6.65
CA HIS A 128 -8.59 -4.67 -7.95
C HIS A 128 -10.05 -4.23 -8.12
N LEU A 129 -11.00 -5.06 -7.69
CA LEU A 129 -12.43 -4.72 -7.73
C LEU A 129 -12.70 -3.46 -6.89
N PHE A 130 -12.17 -3.40 -5.67
CA PHE A 130 -12.24 -2.23 -4.82
C PHE A 130 -11.65 -0.99 -5.51
N TYR A 131 -10.44 -1.13 -6.08
CA TYR A 131 -9.80 -0.04 -6.80
C TYR A 131 -10.65 0.48 -7.96
N VAL A 132 -11.24 -0.40 -8.78
CA VAL A 132 -12.09 -0.01 -9.91
C VAL A 132 -13.36 0.69 -9.42
N ILE A 133 -14.05 0.14 -8.42
CA ILE A 133 -15.25 0.74 -7.84
C ILE A 133 -14.95 2.18 -7.35
N PHE A 134 -13.88 2.33 -6.57
CA PHE A 134 -13.52 3.65 -6.05
C PHE A 134 -13.09 4.62 -7.15
N LYS A 135 -12.42 4.14 -8.21
CA LYS A 135 -12.01 4.96 -9.35
C LYS A 135 -13.19 5.54 -10.13
N CYS A 136 -14.35 4.86 -10.15
CA CYS A 136 -15.56 5.35 -10.81
C CYS A 136 -16.31 6.43 -10.02
N LEU A 137 -15.95 6.68 -8.76
CA LEU A 137 -16.56 7.70 -7.93
C LEU A 137 -15.82 9.03 -8.03
N PRO A 138 -16.46 10.19 -7.78
CA PRO A 138 -15.74 11.44 -7.55
C PRO A 138 -14.73 11.31 -6.39
N VAL A 139 -13.60 12.02 -6.45
CA VAL A 139 -12.50 11.92 -5.47
C VAL A 139 -12.99 12.10 -4.03
N GLU A 140 -13.83 13.11 -3.82
CA GLU A 140 -14.38 13.48 -2.52
C GLU A 140 -15.31 12.37 -1.96
N VAL A 141 -16.15 11.81 -2.85
CA VAL A 141 -17.07 10.71 -2.50
C VAL A 141 -16.29 9.44 -2.19
N ALA A 142 -15.31 9.12 -3.02
CA ALA A 142 -14.43 7.95 -2.82
C ALA A 142 -13.70 8.03 -1.46
N SER A 143 -13.11 9.17 -1.14
CA SER A 143 -12.43 9.36 0.14
C SER A 143 -13.42 9.27 1.31
N TRP A 144 -14.57 9.94 1.23
CA TRP A 144 -15.58 9.90 2.28
C TRP A 144 -16.11 8.48 2.53
N LEU A 145 -16.51 7.79 1.46
CA LEU A 145 -17.01 6.42 1.54
C LEU A 145 -15.94 5.47 2.08
N GLY A 146 -14.69 5.60 1.60
CA GLY A 146 -13.56 4.86 2.13
C GLY A 146 -13.39 5.06 3.63
N GLY A 147 -13.49 6.29 4.10
CA GLY A 147 -13.45 6.61 5.55
C GLY A 147 -14.56 5.92 6.33
N LYS A 148 -15.82 5.95 5.85
CA LYS A 148 -16.95 5.28 6.50
C LYS A 148 -16.78 3.77 6.56
N ILE A 149 -16.32 3.16 5.46
CA ILE A 149 -15.99 1.73 5.41
C ILE A 149 -14.85 1.40 6.38
N GLY A 150 -13.83 2.24 6.46
CA GLY A 150 -12.72 2.09 7.41
C GLY A 150 -13.21 2.04 8.86
N VAL A 151 -14.08 2.96 9.27
CA VAL A 151 -14.70 2.98 10.60
C VAL A 151 -15.52 1.71 10.85
N LEU A 152 -16.32 1.28 9.87
CA LEU A 152 -17.13 0.06 9.99
C LEU A 152 -16.25 -1.18 10.18
N ILE A 153 -15.23 -1.34 9.35
CA ILE A 153 -14.24 -2.43 9.47
C ILE A 153 -13.54 -2.35 10.83
N GLY A 154 -13.16 -1.16 11.27
CA GLY A 154 -12.49 -0.93 12.55
C GLY A 154 -13.25 -1.50 13.74
N LYS A 155 -14.59 -1.40 13.75
CA LYS A 155 -15.42 -1.97 14.82
C LYS A 155 -15.24 -3.49 14.99
N THR A 156 -14.92 -4.21 13.92
CA THR A 156 -14.74 -5.67 13.94
C THR A 156 -13.30 -6.10 14.26
N GLN A 157 -12.34 -5.18 14.18
CA GLN A 157 -10.90 -5.47 14.28
C GLN A 157 -10.38 -5.52 15.71
N ARG A 158 -10.92 -6.41 16.56
CA ARG A 158 -10.59 -6.51 18.00
C ARG A 158 -9.08 -6.54 18.29
N ARG A 159 -8.30 -7.27 17.48
CA ARG A 159 -6.85 -7.40 17.67
C ARG A 159 -6.12 -6.07 17.44
N TYR A 160 -6.48 -5.35 16.38
CA TYR A 160 -5.86 -4.07 16.05
C TYR A 160 -6.32 -2.98 17.00
N ASN A 161 -7.59 -2.98 17.41
CA ASN A 161 -8.11 -2.04 18.41
C ASN A 161 -7.33 -2.15 19.71
N ARG A 162 -7.13 -3.37 20.24
CA ARG A 162 -6.29 -3.56 21.43
C ARG A 162 -4.87 -3.01 21.23
N LEU A 163 -4.27 -3.21 20.06
CA LEU A 163 -2.93 -2.70 19.77
C LEU A 163 -2.90 -1.17 19.72
N ILE A 164 -3.91 -0.54 19.13
CA ILE A 164 -4.07 0.92 19.11
C ILE A 164 -4.20 1.43 20.57
N ASP A 165 -5.04 0.80 21.39
CA ASP A 165 -5.24 1.18 22.78
C ASP A 165 -3.94 1.15 23.58
N GLU A 166 -3.17 0.07 23.47
CA GLU A 166 -1.88 -0.04 24.17
C GLU A 166 -0.85 0.97 23.63
N ASN A 167 -0.79 1.18 22.32
CA ASN A 167 0.08 2.20 21.73
C ASN A 167 -0.30 3.61 22.21
N LEU A 168 -1.60 3.94 22.27
CA LEU A 168 -2.08 5.24 22.76
C LEU A 168 -1.86 5.44 24.25
N LYS A 169 -1.91 4.37 25.06
CA LYS A 169 -1.56 4.44 26.49
C LYS A 169 -0.10 4.82 26.69
N LEU A 170 0.80 4.25 25.88
CA LEU A 170 2.23 4.56 25.94
C LEU A 170 2.52 5.99 25.46
N ALA A 171 1.99 6.38 24.30
CA ALA A 171 2.29 7.66 23.69
C ALA A 171 1.59 8.84 24.38
N PHE A 172 0.38 8.63 24.87
CA PHE A 172 -0.47 9.68 25.48
C PHE A 172 -1.04 9.24 26.84
N PRO A 173 -0.20 9.02 27.86
CA PRO A 173 -0.67 8.53 29.17
C PRO A 173 -1.69 9.47 29.83
N ARG A 174 -1.58 10.78 29.59
CA ARG A 174 -2.43 11.81 30.20
C ARG A 174 -3.76 12.06 29.50
N LYS A 175 -3.95 11.55 28.27
CA LYS A 175 -5.23 11.69 27.57
C LYS A 175 -6.30 10.81 28.21
N SER A 176 -7.50 11.35 28.32
CA SER A 176 -8.69 10.62 28.82
C SER A 176 -9.03 9.42 27.93
N HIS A 177 -9.85 8.52 28.45
CA HIS A 177 -10.36 7.39 27.66
C HIS A 177 -11.15 7.88 26.43
N ALA A 178 -12.00 8.88 26.59
CA ALA A 178 -12.81 9.44 25.52
C ALA A 178 -11.94 10.04 24.38
N GLU A 179 -10.87 10.76 24.70
CA GLU A 179 -9.92 11.27 23.70
C GLU A 179 -9.22 10.15 22.94
N LYS A 180 -8.81 9.08 23.63
CA LYS A 180 -8.16 7.92 23.00
C LYS A 180 -9.12 7.16 22.09
N GLU A 181 -10.39 6.98 22.50
CA GLU A 181 -11.43 6.39 21.65
C GLU A 181 -11.70 7.24 20.41
N LYS A 182 -11.73 8.57 20.55
CA LYS A 182 -11.85 9.47 19.40
C LYS A 182 -10.67 9.31 18.45
N ILE A 183 -9.44 9.32 18.96
CA ILE A 183 -8.24 9.09 18.12
C ILE A 183 -8.36 7.76 17.39
N LYS A 184 -8.73 6.67 18.08
CA LYS A 184 -8.89 5.33 17.48
C LYS A 184 -9.94 5.31 16.37
N HIS A 185 -11.09 5.95 16.58
CA HIS A 185 -12.10 6.11 15.55
C HIS A 185 -11.56 6.81 14.32
N ASP A 186 -10.91 7.96 14.52
CA ASP A 186 -10.37 8.80 13.44
C ASP A 186 -9.21 8.10 12.71
N VAL A 187 -8.42 7.25 13.39
CA VAL A 187 -7.40 6.38 12.76
C VAL A 187 -8.05 5.42 11.77
N TRP A 188 -9.17 4.79 12.11
CA TRP A 188 -9.86 3.89 11.18
C TRP A 188 -10.46 4.64 10.00
N GLU A 189 -11.00 5.84 10.23
CA GLU A 189 -11.46 6.70 9.14
C GLU A 189 -10.29 7.08 8.20
N MET A 190 -9.17 7.51 8.76
CA MET A 190 -7.96 7.84 8.00
C MET A 190 -7.46 6.64 7.19
N MET A 191 -7.40 5.45 7.77
CA MET A 191 -6.98 4.24 7.08
C MET A 191 -7.91 3.87 5.92
N GLY A 192 -9.22 4.04 6.08
CA GLY A 192 -10.18 3.81 5.02
C GLY A 192 -9.99 4.80 3.85
N ARG A 193 -9.80 6.08 4.15
CA ARG A 193 -9.47 7.12 3.15
C ARG A 193 -8.15 6.82 2.45
N TYR A 194 -7.11 6.48 3.21
CA TYR A 194 -5.80 6.07 2.68
C TYR A 194 -5.89 4.91 1.69
N THR A 195 -6.83 3.97 1.89
CA THR A 195 -7.01 2.80 1.02
C THR A 195 -7.76 3.14 -0.27
N SER A 196 -8.71 4.08 -0.23
CA SER A 196 -9.54 4.46 -1.38
C SER A 196 -8.91 5.52 -2.30
N GLU A 197 -8.15 6.45 -1.75
CA GLU A 197 -7.58 7.59 -2.48
C GLU A 197 -6.53 7.24 -3.55
N PRO A 198 -5.73 6.16 -3.45
CA PRO A 198 -4.76 5.80 -4.50
C PRO A 198 -5.37 5.60 -5.89
N ALA A 199 -6.64 5.25 -5.99
CA ALA A 199 -7.37 5.16 -7.26
C ALA A 199 -7.44 6.52 -7.98
N HIS A 200 -7.33 7.60 -7.24
CA HIS A 200 -7.46 8.99 -7.72
C HIS A 200 -6.15 9.78 -7.78
N PHE A 201 -5.02 9.20 -7.47
CA PHE A 201 -3.75 9.90 -7.51
C PHE A 201 -3.48 10.61 -8.85
N PRO A 202 -3.76 10.03 -10.04
CA PRO A 202 -3.63 10.75 -11.30
C PRO A 202 -4.54 11.98 -11.41
N THR A 203 -5.78 11.87 -10.91
CA THR A 203 -6.75 12.99 -10.88
C THR A 203 -6.31 14.09 -9.91
N ILE A 204 -5.84 13.69 -8.72
CA ILE A 204 -5.30 14.61 -7.71
C ILE A 204 -4.06 15.31 -8.27
N PHE A 205 -3.17 14.59 -8.96
CA PHE A 205 -1.98 15.18 -9.58
C PHE A 205 -2.35 16.20 -10.66
N LYS A 206 -3.28 15.85 -11.56
CA LYS A 206 -3.74 16.78 -12.61
C LYS A 206 -4.36 18.07 -12.03
N ASN A 207 -5.05 17.94 -10.89
CA ASN A 207 -5.75 19.04 -10.22
C ASN A 207 -5.12 19.37 -8.86
N TYR A 208 -3.80 19.26 -8.73
CA TYR A 208 -3.12 19.33 -7.43
C TYR A 208 -3.44 20.59 -6.64
N LYS A 209 -3.56 21.75 -7.30
CA LYS A 209 -3.90 23.04 -6.67
C LYS A 209 -5.26 23.02 -5.94
N LYS A 210 -6.19 22.14 -6.36
CA LYS A 210 -7.48 21.95 -5.68
C LYS A 210 -7.33 21.15 -4.39
N TYR A 211 -6.40 20.18 -4.35
CA TYR A 211 -6.34 19.17 -3.31
C TYR A 211 -5.13 19.28 -2.39
N LEU A 212 -4.08 19.98 -2.83
CA LEU A 212 -2.81 20.05 -2.11
C LEU A 212 -2.36 21.48 -1.90
N THR A 213 -1.88 21.75 -0.69
CA THR A 213 -1.09 22.95 -0.37
C THR A 213 0.34 22.51 -0.04
N PHE A 214 1.31 23.30 -0.51
CA PHE A 214 2.72 23.05 -0.24
C PHE A 214 3.30 24.18 0.60
N GLU A 215 4.11 23.80 1.59
CA GLU A 215 4.85 24.76 2.40
C GLU A 215 6.34 24.47 2.26
N ASN A 216 7.11 25.49 1.88
CA ASN A 216 8.56 25.46 1.66
C ASN A 216 9.03 24.47 0.58
N ASP A 217 8.19 24.09 -0.37
CA ASP A 217 8.49 23.13 -1.44
C ASP A 217 9.63 23.57 -2.38
N LYS A 218 9.91 24.89 -2.48
CA LYS A 218 11.07 25.45 -3.22
C LYS A 218 12.42 24.89 -2.74
N ILE A 219 12.48 24.27 -1.55
CA ILE A 219 13.68 23.61 -1.08
C ILE A 219 14.10 22.47 -2.04
N LEU A 220 13.15 21.83 -2.75
CA LEU A 220 13.44 20.81 -3.74
C LEU A 220 14.28 21.34 -4.91
N ASP A 221 14.08 22.59 -5.32
CA ASP A 221 14.87 23.23 -6.37
C ASP A 221 16.31 23.46 -5.92
N SER A 222 16.52 23.83 -4.66
CA SER A 222 17.86 24.05 -4.08
C SER A 222 18.66 22.75 -3.89
N LEU A 223 17.97 21.62 -3.74
CA LEU A 223 18.52 20.29 -3.57
C LEU A 223 18.65 19.50 -4.88
N LYS A 224 18.16 20.04 -5.98
CA LYS A 224 18.19 19.37 -7.29
C LYS A 224 19.62 19.04 -7.72
N ASN A 225 19.80 17.82 -8.25
CA ASN A 225 21.10 17.30 -8.68
C ASN A 225 22.15 17.19 -7.54
N LYS A 226 21.73 17.20 -6.29
CA LYS A 226 22.57 16.95 -5.12
C LYS A 226 22.04 15.75 -4.36
N PRO A 227 22.90 14.90 -3.80
CA PRO A 227 22.44 13.80 -2.97
C PRO A 227 21.79 14.34 -1.69
N TYR A 228 20.63 13.79 -1.32
CA TYR A 228 20.02 14.00 -0.02
C TYR A 228 19.10 12.83 0.35
N VAL A 229 18.89 12.63 1.63
CA VAL A 229 17.97 11.62 2.13
C VAL A 229 16.76 12.31 2.72
N ALA A 230 15.58 12.07 2.16
CA ALA A 230 14.33 12.57 2.70
C ALA A 230 13.66 11.51 3.57
N PHE A 231 12.86 11.92 4.53
CA PHE A 231 11.98 11.01 5.24
C PHE A 231 10.59 11.61 5.47
N ILE A 232 9.61 10.72 5.51
CA ILE A 232 8.23 10.96 5.92
C ILE A 232 7.85 9.99 7.04
N SER A 233 6.66 10.13 7.60
CA SER A 233 6.06 9.15 8.52
C SER A 233 4.91 8.41 7.85
N HIS A 234 4.48 7.27 8.42
CA HIS A 234 3.24 6.60 8.04
C HIS A 234 2.03 7.40 8.57
N SER A 235 1.86 8.60 8.05
CA SER A 235 0.79 9.54 8.43
C SER A 235 0.08 10.07 7.19
N GLY A 236 -1.20 10.34 7.31
CA GLY A 236 -2.01 10.86 6.21
C GLY A 236 -1.98 9.96 4.98
N THR A 237 -2.11 10.54 3.80
CA THR A 237 -2.01 9.81 2.52
C THR A 237 -0.60 9.96 1.94
N MET A 238 0.35 9.22 2.52
CA MET A 238 1.79 9.36 2.22
C MET A 238 2.16 9.20 0.73
N GLY A 239 1.33 8.53 -0.07
CA GLY A 239 1.57 8.39 -1.51
C GLY A 239 1.54 9.70 -2.29
N LEU A 240 0.89 10.73 -1.75
CA LEU A 240 0.83 12.07 -2.35
C LEU A 240 2.20 12.77 -2.41
N ILE A 241 3.20 12.26 -1.66
CA ILE A 241 4.57 12.79 -1.69
C ILE A 241 5.20 12.75 -3.09
N ALA A 242 4.76 11.85 -3.95
CA ALA A 242 5.25 11.78 -5.33
C ALA A 242 4.97 13.06 -6.14
N ILE A 243 3.90 13.77 -5.79
CA ILE A 243 3.42 14.94 -6.55
C ILE A 243 4.42 16.11 -6.51
N PRO A 244 4.86 16.63 -5.36
CA PRO A 244 5.81 17.75 -5.36
C PRO A 244 7.15 17.37 -6.02
N PHE A 245 7.63 16.14 -5.85
CA PHE A 245 8.84 15.69 -6.55
C PHE A 245 8.68 15.71 -8.08
N ALA A 246 7.50 15.34 -8.59
CA ALA A 246 7.19 15.40 -10.02
C ALA A 246 7.08 16.85 -10.51
N LEU A 247 6.41 17.74 -9.77
CA LEU A 247 6.23 19.15 -10.13
C LEU A 247 7.57 19.90 -10.22
N HIS A 248 8.47 19.65 -9.26
CA HIS A 248 9.81 20.25 -9.23
C HIS A 248 10.82 19.52 -10.13
N LYS A 249 10.40 18.45 -10.86
CA LYS A 249 11.28 17.61 -11.66
C LYS A 249 12.50 17.13 -10.85
N ALA A 250 12.31 16.89 -9.55
CA ALA A 250 13.34 16.40 -8.62
C ALA A 250 13.31 14.87 -8.60
N PRO A 251 14.36 14.17 -9.12
CA PRO A 251 14.35 12.72 -9.14
C PRO A 251 14.40 12.17 -7.71
N CYS A 252 13.48 11.27 -7.41
CA CYS A 252 13.36 10.66 -6.10
C CYS A 252 13.10 9.16 -6.22
N SER A 253 13.67 8.39 -5.30
CA SER A 253 13.41 6.96 -5.15
C SER A 253 13.02 6.65 -3.71
N ILE A 254 12.08 5.73 -3.50
CA ILE A 254 11.60 5.38 -2.18
C ILE A 254 12.05 3.97 -1.78
N LEU A 255 12.61 3.84 -0.56
CA LEU A 255 12.84 2.53 0.05
C LEU A 255 11.50 1.90 0.39
N TYR A 256 11.23 0.76 -0.24
CA TYR A 256 9.93 0.12 -0.18
C TYR A 256 10.05 -1.36 0.21
N LYS A 257 9.22 -1.78 1.14
CA LYS A 257 9.07 -3.19 1.46
C LYS A 257 7.93 -3.77 0.62
N TYR A 258 8.28 -4.64 -0.33
CA TYR A 258 7.27 -5.30 -1.14
C TYR A 258 6.28 -6.09 -0.29
N PRO A 259 4.97 -5.99 -0.57
CA PRO A 259 3.98 -6.84 0.07
C PRO A 259 4.24 -8.31 -0.27
N SER A 260 3.77 -9.21 0.59
CA SER A 260 3.90 -10.65 0.36
C SER A 260 3.12 -11.14 -0.87
N ASN A 261 2.12 -10.40 -1.28
CA ASN A 261 1.30 -10.65 -2.45
C ASN A 261 1.78 -9.82 -3.64
N ASN A 262 2.38 -10.48 -4.65
CA ASN A 262 2.92 -9.83 -5.84
C ASN A 262 1.84 -9.21 -6.72
N LEU A 263 0.67 -9.83 -6.75
CA LEU A 263 -0.45 -9.38 -7.57
C LEU A 263 -0.95 -8.00 -7.12
N THR A 264 -1.01 -7.77 -5.81
CA THR A 264 -1.36 -6.47 -5.25
C THR A 264 -0.23 -5.45 -5.34
N ASN A 265 1.03 -5.90 -5.37
CA ASN A 265 2.18 -5.01 -5.51
C ASN A 265 2.13 -4.18 -6.79
N ASN A 266 1.73 -4.79 -7.90
CA ASN A 266 1.58 -4.09 -9.18
C ASN A 266 0.52 -2.98 -9.11
N LEU A 267 -0.57 -3.21 -8.39
CA LEU A 267 -1.60 -2.19 -8.17
C LEU A 267 -1.03 -1.00 -7.39
N VAL A 268 -0.33 -1.27 -6.30
CA VAL A 268 0.29 -0.25 -5.46
C VAL A 268 1.33 0.55 -6.26
N THR A 269 2.32 -0.10 -6.85
CA THR A 269 3.41 0.59 -7.56
C THR A 269 2.93 1.38 -8.77
N LYS A 270 1.90 0.91 -9.49
CA LYS A 270 1.27 1.65 -10.57
C LYS A 270 0.51 2.87 -10.08
N SER A 271 -0.25 2.74 -9.00
CA SER A 271 -1.00 3.86 -8.44
C SER A 271 -0.09 5.00 -7.96
N PHE A 272 1.06 4.66 -7.36
CA PHE A 272 2.02 5.65 -6.85
C PHE A 272 3.04 6.13 -7.90
N GLY A 273 3.40 5.32 -8.89
CA GLY A 273 4.51 5.61 -9.82
C GLY A 273 4.09 6.08 -11.20
N ASN A 274 3.13 5.40 -11.84
CA ASN A 274 2.84 5.63 -13.26
C ASN A 274 1.89 6.80 -13.54
N GLY A 275 1.20 7.31 -12.51
CA GLY A 275 0.24 8.41 -12.68
C GLY A 275 0.75 9.77 -12.22
N ILE A 276 1.84 9.83 -11.45
CA ILE A 276 2.23 11.05 -10.74
C ILE A 276 3.68 11.48 -11.04
N GLY A 277 4.47 10.65 -11.71
CA GLY A 277 5.87 10.93 -11.97
C GLY A 277 6.75 9.69 -11.83
N LYS A 278 8.06 9.85 -12.04
CA LYS A 278 9.00 8.73 -12.07
C LYS A 278 9.53 8.37 -10.68
N LEU A 279 8.64 8.20 -9.68
CA LEU A 279 9.06 7.68 -8.37
C LEU A 279 9.50 6.23 -8.53
N LYS A 280 10.78 5.93 -8.29
CA LYS A 280 11.31 4.56 -8.34
C LYS A 280 11.18 3.89 -6.99
N PHE A 281 10.68 2.66 -6.99
CA PHE A 281 10.61 1.83 -5.80
C PHE A 281 11.88 0.98 -5.69
N VAL A 282 12.59 1.13 -4.58
CA VAL A 282 13.82 0.40 -4.28
C VAL A 282 13.52 -0.61 -3.17
N PRO A 283 13.78 -1.91 -3.38
CA PRO A 283 13.48 -2.93 -2.39
C PRO A 283 14.33 -2.73 -1.12
N ASN A 284 13.71 -2.89 0.05
CA ASN A 284 14.42 -2.84 1.33
C ASN A 284 15.17 -4.17 1.57
N THR A 285 16.20 -4.42 0.78
CA THR A 285 17.08 -5.60 0.79
C THR A 285 18.54 -5.17 0.65
N ALA A 286 19.48 -6.09 0.79
CA ALA A 286 20.90 -5.82 0.58
C ALA A 286 21.20 -5.26 -0.83
N ASN A 287 20.54 -5.80 -1.88
CA ASN A 287 20.66 -5.27 -3.24
C ASN A 287 20.04 -3.88 -3.36
N GLY A 288 18.89 -3.65 -2.74
CA GLY A 288 18.27 -2.32 -2.71
C GLY A 288 19.09 -1.28 -1.96
N THR A 289 19.89 -1.67 -0.98
CA THR A 289 20.87 -0.76 -0.36
C THR A 289 21.93 -0.31 -1.38
N ARG A 290 22.43 -1.23 -2.21
CA ARG A 290 23.37 -0.87 -3.30
C ARG A 290 22.73 0.06 -4.33
N ASP A 291 21.45 -0.19 -4.68
CA ASP A 291 20.71 0.66 -5.60
C ASP A 291 20.45 2.05 -5.00
N ALA A 292 20.14 2.13 -3.70
CA ALA A 292 20.03 3.39 -2.98
C ALA A 292 21.34 4.20 -3.01
N MET A 293 22.49 3.55 -2.87
CA MET A 293 23.80 4.20 -2.99
C MET A 293 24.01 4.75 -4.40
N LYS A 294 23.75 3.98 -5.46
CA LYS A 294 23.86 4.44 -6.85
C LYS A 294 22.95 5.63 -7.14
N ILE A 295 21.74 5.63 -6.58
CA ILE A 295 20.78 6.74 -6.71
C ILE A 295 21.32 8.02 -6.07
N LEU A 296 21.86 7.92 -4.86
CA LEU A 296 22.48 9.08 -4.21
C LEU A 296 23.74 9.56 -4.96
N MET A 297 24.57 8.65 -5.48
CA MET A 297 25.72 9.00 -6.32
C MET A 297 25.30 9.76 -7.58
N SER A 298 24.13 9.49 -8.15
CA SER A 298 23.61 10.21 -9.32
C SER A 298 23.01 11.60 -8.98
N GLY A 299 23.12 12.06 -7.74
CA GLY A 299 22.54 13.33 -7.31
C GLY A 299 21.00 13.30 -7.15
N SER A 300 20.42 12.09 -6.99
CA SER A 300 18.98 11.91 -6.79
C SER A 300 18.64 11.72 -5.32
N ALA A 301 17.40 12.02 -4.96
CA ALA A 301 16.91 11.85 -3.60
C ALA A 301 16.60 10.38 -3.26
N MET A 302 16.83 10.02 -1.99
CA MET A 302 16.37 8.77 -1.41
C MET A 302 15.35 9.05 -0.32
N LEU A 303 14.09 8.64 -0.52
CA LEU A 303 13.01 8.79 0.44
C LEU A 303 12.86 7.51 1.28
N ALA A 304 12.65 7.66 2.59
CA ALA A 304 12.40 6.58 3.52
C ALA A 304 11.23 6.90 4.45
N VAL A 305 10.67 5.85 5.07
CA VAL A 305 9.62 5.95 6.09
C VAL A 305 10.09 5.21 7.35
N PRO A 306 10.88 5.88 8.24
CA PRO A 306 11.66 5.21 9.29
C PRO A 306 10.92 4.99 10.61
N ASP A 307 9.63 5.25 10.72
CA ASP A 307 8.84 5.25 11.96
C ASP A 307 8.30 3.89 12.39
N GLN A 308 8.52 2.84 11.60
CA GLN A 308 8.12 1.49 11.95
C GLN A 308 9.22 0.73 12.70
N LYS A 309 8.83 -0.28 13.49
CA LYS A 309 9.74 -1.18 14.18
C LYS A 309 10.65 -1.91 13.20
N PHE A 310 11.93 -1.98 13.52
CA PHE A 310 12.90 -2.73 12.75
C PHE A 310 13.66 -3.73 13.64
N ARG A 311 13.56 -5.04 13.34
CA ARG A 311 14.11 -6.11 14.21
C ARG A 311 15.62 -5.97 14.48
N THR A 312 16.37 -5.58 13.45
CA THR A 312 17.82 -5.36 13.49
C THR A 312 18.17 -3.88 13.61
N GLY A 313 17.20 -3.05 14.09
CA GLY A 313 17.40 -1.63 14.30
C GLY A 313 18.28 -1.32 15.50
N ILE A 314 18.73 -0.06 15.56
CA ILE A 314 19.51 0.46 16.68
C ILE A 314 18.61 0.91 17.84
N PRO A 315 19.12 0.88 19.10
CA PRO A 315 18.36 1.35 20.24
C PRO A 315 18.14 2.87 20.17
N THR A 316 16.93 3.30 20.40
CA THR A 316 16.50 4.71 20.49
C THR A 316 15.28 4.81 21.36
N LYS A 317 14.81 6.03 21.62
CA LYS A 317 13.53 6.27 22.28
C LYS A 317 12.47 6.74 21.32
N PHE A 318 11.20 6.42 21.62
CA PHE A 318 10.03 6.93 20.92
C PHE A 318 8.89 7.12 21.92
N PHE A 319 8.43 8.35 22.09
CA PHE A 319 7.56 8.77 23.20
C PHE A 319 8.12 8.38 24.57
N GLY A 320 9.44 8.54 24.76
CA GLY A 320 10.14 8.23 26.01
C GLY A 320 10.41 6.73 26.25
N HIS A 321 9.84 5.83 25.44
CA HIS A 321 10.01 4.37 25.59
C HIS A 321 11.07 3.82 24.64
N ASP A 322 11.79 2.79 25.09
CA ASP A 322 12.85 2.16 24.32
C ASP A 322 12.28 1.39 23.11
N VAL A 323 12.87 1.65 21.95
CA VAL A 323 12.49 1.02 20.69
C VAL A 323 13.71 0.67 19.83
N LYS A 324 13.53 -0.23 18.88
CA LYS A 324 14.49 -0.45 17.80
C LYS A 324 14.08 0.29 16.54
N SER A 325 14.90 1.25 16.10
CA SER A 325 14.62 2.10 14.93
C SER A 325 15.50 1.74 13.75
N PRO A 326 14.97 1.88 12.50
CA PRO A 326 15.75 1.69 11.28
C PRO A 326 16.83 2.78 11.18
N VAL A 327 18.07 2.37 10.95
CA VAL A 327 19.24 3.24 10.87
C VAL A 327 19.55 3.73 9.45
N GLY A 328 18.77 3.30 8.44
CA GLY A 328 19.10 3.49 7.02
C GLY A 328 19.26 4.96 6.63
N VAL A 329 18.38 5.84 7.08
CA VAL A 329 18.45 7.29 6.81
C VAL A 329 19.76 7.87 7.36
N ALA A 330 20.07 7.60 8.63
CA ALA A 330 21.27 8.12 9.27
C ALA A 330 22.54 7.63 8.61
N LYS A 331 22.62 6.32 8.30
CA LYS A 331 23.80 5.73 7.65
C LYS A 331 24.01 6.22 6.23
N LEU A 332 22.96 6.33 5.41
CA LEU A 332 23.05 6.84 4.05
C LEU A 332 23.47 8.32 4.05
N ALA A 333 22.83 9.14 4.86
CA ALA A 333 23.17 10.56 4.93
C ALA A 333 24.60 10.79 5.43
N SER A 334 25.06 10.02 6.43
CA SER A 334 26.44 10.08 6.94
C SER A 334 27.47 9.62 5.89
N HIS A 335 27.17 8.54 5.16
CA HIS A 335 28.08 7.99 4.13
C HIS A 335 28.28 8.98 2.98
N PHE A 336 27.23 9.63 2.52
CA PHE A 336 27.29 10.62 1.44
C PHE A 336 27.57 12.04 1.92
N ASN A 337 27.74 12.25 3.23
CA ASN A 337 27.86 13.57 3.84
C ASN A 337 26.82 14.56 3.29
N CYS A 338 25.56 14.12 3.22
CA CYS A 338 24.47 14.85 2.59
C CYS A 338 23.35 15.20 3.60
N PRO A 339 22.55 16.24 3.32
CA PRO A 339 21.49 16.67 4.21
C PRO A 339 20.34 15.66 4.29
N ILE A 340 19.65 15.70 5.42
CA ILE A 340 18.39 14.97 5.68
C ILE A 340 17.26 15.97 5.59
N LEU A 341 16.26 15.68 4.75
CA LEU A 341 15.07 16.50 4.55
C LEU A 341 13.83 15.85 5.21
N PRO A 342 13.32 16.42 6.30
CA PRO A 342 12.04 15.99 6.88
C PRO A 342 10.87 16.52 6.05
N ILE A 343 9.89 15.67 5.75
CA ILE A 343 8.69 16.08 5.01
C ILE A 343 7.47 15.55 5.75
N GLN A 344 6.54 16.42 6.12
CA GLN A 344 5.31 16.09 6.83
C GLN A 344 4.14 16.15 5.87
N ILE A 345 3.26 15.16 5.94
CA ILE A 345 2.02 15.10 5.16
C ILE A 345 0.86 15.13 6.14
N VAL A 346 0.05 16.18 6.07
CA VAL A 346 -1.09 16.39 6.95
C VAL A 346 -2.37 16.44 6.13
N ARG A 347 -3.36 15.63 6.50
CA ARG A 347 -4.72 15.78 5.98
C ARG A 347 -5.41 16.91 6.74
N GLU A 348 -5.84 17.95 6.04
CA GLU A 348 -6.54 19.07 6.65
C GLU A 348 -8.05 18.78 6.75
N LYS A 349 -8.70 18.55 5.62
CA LYS A 349 -10.14 18.28 5.56
C LYS A 349 -10.49 17.40 4.35
N GLY A 350 -11.24 16.33 4.56
CA GLY A 350 -11.66 15.46 3.46
C GLY A 350 -10.47 14.92 2.69
N VAL A 351 -10.36 15.28 1.40
CA VAL A 351 -9.26 14.90 0.50
C VAL A 351 -8.13 15.93 0.43
N HIS A 352 -8.27 17.06 1.12
CA HIS A 352 -7.27 18.13 1.10
C HIS A 352 -6.11 17.79 2.03
N HIS A 353 -4.89 17.97 1.52
CA HIS A 353 -3.67 17.71 2.27
C HIS A 353 -2.71 18.87 2.17
N LYS A 354 -1.97 19.07 3.24
CA LYS A 354 -0.83 19.97 3.29
C LYS A 354 0.46 19.15 3.34
N ILE A 355 1.41 19.47 2.47
CA ILE A 355 2.74 18.85 2.45
C ILE A 355 3.76 19.92 2.85
N ILE A 356 4.43 19.69 3.97
CA ILE A 356 5.32 20.64 4.62
C ILE A 356 6.75 20.16 4.49
N PHE A 357 7.61 20.92 3.85
CA PHE A 357 9.04 20.67 3.77
C PHE A 357 9.74 21.42 4.88
N HIS A 358 10.28 20.69 5.84
CA HIS A 358 10.98 21.30 6.97
C HIS A 358 12.43 21.61 6.61
N LYS A 359 13.10 22.41 7.45
CA LYS A 359 14.52 22.72 7.29
C LYS A 359 15.36 21.44 7.30
N THR A 360 16.26 21.34 6.35
CA THR A 360 17.23 20.24 6.31
C THR A 360 18.20 20.30 7.49
N PHE A 361 18.74 19.15 7.86
CA PHE A 361 19.83 19.06 8.83
C PHE A 361 20.87 18.04 8.38
N MET A 362 22.10 18.22 8.81
CA MET A 362 23.18 17.27 8.58
C MET A 362 23.15 16.15 9.61
N PRO A 363 23.54 14.91 9.25
CA PRO A 363 23.73 13.85 10.24
C PRO A 363 24.79 14.26 11.26
N PHE A 364 24.68 13.79 12.49
CA PHE A 364 25.75 13.97 13.46
C PHE A 364 27.04 13.33 12.98
N LYS A 365 28.18 13.97 13.27
CA LYS A 365 29.50 13.54 12.81
C LYS A 365 30.54 13.75 13.90
N SER A 366 31.01 12.66 14.47
CA SER A 366 32.10 12.62 15.42
C SER A 366 33.10 11.48 15.08
N LYS A 367 34.01 11.17 15.99
CA LYS A 367 34.88 9.97 15.85
C LYS A 367 34.11 8.66 16.05
N ASN A 368 32.99 8.67 16.76
CA ASN A 368 32.17 7.48 17.03
C ASN A 368 30.97 7.41 16.10
N LYS A 369 31.12 6.72 14.96
CA LYS A 369 30.10 6.56 13.93
C LYS A 369 28.82 5.88 14.43
N GLU A 370 28.92 4.99 15.42
CA GLU A 370 27.76 4.31 15.97
C GLU A 370 26.92 5.26 16.84
N ALA A 371 27.56 6.02 17.71
CA ALA A 371 26.90 7.07 18.50
C ALA A 371 26.27 8.15 17.61
N ASP A 372 26.91 8.53 16.51
CA ASP A 372 26.37 9.48 15.54
C ASP A 372 25.12 8.95 14.85
N ALA A 373 25.12 7.67 14.48
CA ALA A 373 23.96 7.02 13.85
C ALA A 373 22.79 6.96 14.85
N ILE A 374 23.04 6.67 16.14
CA ILE A 374 22.03 6.67 17.20
C ILE A 374 21.46 8.08 17.38
N LYS A 375 22.32 9.10 17.54
CA LYS A 375 21.90 10.50 17.72
C LYS A 375 21.07 11.00 16.52
N THR A 376 21.53 10.70 15.29
CA THR A 376 20.82 11.10 14.07
C THR A 376 19.46 10.43 13.98
N THR A 377 19.38 9.14 14.30
CA THR A 377 18.11 8.39 14.27
C THR A 377 17.17 8.85 15.39
N GLN A 378 17.71 9.19 16.58
CA GLN A 378 16.92 9.77 17.65
C GLN A 378 16.29 11.10 17.21
N LYS A 379 17.07 12.00 16.61
CA LYS A 379 16.54 13.27 16.08
C LYS A 379 15.41 13.06 15.08
N ILE A 380 15.50 12.04 14.21
CA ILE A 380 14.43 11.67 13.29
C ILE A 380 13.18 11.23 14.06
N ASN A 381 13.33 10.38 15.06
CA ASN A 381 12.23 9.97 15.94
C ASN A 381 11.56 11.16 16.63
N ASP A 382 12.36 12.09 17.19
CA ASP A 382 11.85 13.27 17.90
C ASP A 382 11.01 14.18 16.98
N ILE A 383 11.45 14.34 15.73
CA ILE A 383 10.70 15.09 14.71
C ILE A 383 9.36 14.39 14.42
N ILE A 384 9.37 13.07 14.19
CA ILE A 384 8.16 12.29 13.92
C ILE A 384 7.21 12.31 15.11
N GLU A 385 7.72 12.22 16.33
CA GLU A 385 6.92 12.37 17.56
C GLU A 385 6.21 13.73 17.62
N GLY A 386 6.89 14.81 17.24
CA GLY A 386 6.29 16.14 17.12
C GLY A 386 5.08 16.12 16.19
N TRP A 387 5.23 15.59 14.99
CA TRP A 387 4.15 15.49 14.01
C TRP A 387 2.97 14.65 14.51
N ILE A 388 3.25 13.56 15.22
CA ILE A 388 2.20 12.69 15.78
C ILE A 388 1.47 13.41 16.93
N LYS A 389 2.18 14.20 17.75
CA LYS A 389 1.55 15.00 18.82
C LYS A 389 0.63 16.07 18.28
N GLU A 390 1.00 16.69 17.15
CA GLU A 390 0.15 17.68 16.44
C GLU A 390 -1.09 17.03 15.81
N ASN A 391 -0.94 15.86 15.18
CA ASN A 391 -2.00 15.18 14.43
C ASN A 391 -2.11 13.70 14.82
N PRO A 392 -2.52 13.38 16.07
CA PRO A 392 -2.42 12.03 16.60
C PRO A 392 -3.27 10.99 15.85
N SER A 393 -4.40 11.38 15.27
CA SER A 393 -5.28 10.46 14.53
C SER A 393 -4.75 10.09 13.13
N GLN A 394 -3.71 10.75 12.64
CA GLN A 394 -3.22 10.53 11.28
C GLN A 394 -2.06 9.53 11.19
N TRP A 395 -1.51 9.05 12.30
CA TRP A 395 -0.45 8.05 12.29
C TRP A 395 -1.02 6.61 12.30
N PHE A 396 -0.23 5.66 11.77
CA PHE A 396 -0.62 4.24 11.66
C PHE A 396 -0.46 3.49 12.97
N TRP A 397 -1.35 3.77 13.94
CA TRP A 397 -1.36 3.15 15.27
C TRP A 397 -1.56 1.63 15.27
N VAL A 398 -1.98 1.04 14.16
CA VAL A 398 -2.12 -0.42 13.97
C VAL A 398 -0.76 -1.13 13.88
N HIS A 399 0.34 -0.40 13.85
CA HIS A 399 1.69 -0.96 13.87
C HIS A 399 2.20 -1.16 15.30
N ASP A 400 2.83 -2.33 15.55
CA ASP A 400 3.41 -2.69 16.86
C ASP A 400 4.81 -2.07 17.04
N ARG A 401 4.86 -0.74 17.23
CA ARG A 401 6.10 0.03 17.31
C ARG A 401 6.94 -0.32 18.55
N TRP A 402 6.26 -0.56 19.67
CA TRP A 402 6.88 -0.81 21.00
C TRP A 402 7.00 -2.29 21.36
N ASN A 403 6.73 -3.21 20.40
CA ASN A 403 6.82 -4.66 20.65
C ASN A 403 5.83 -5.19 21.70
N ILE A 404 4.69 -4.56 21.83
CA ILE A 404 3.64 -4.88 22.82
C ILE A 404 3.19 -6.34 22.74
N LYS A 405 3.10 -6.90 21.52
CA LYS A 405 2.71 -8.30 21.31
C LYS A 405 3.62 -9.29 22.03
N LYS A 406 4.92 -9.00 22.10
CA LYS A 406 5.87 -9.85 22.82
C LYS A 406 5.60 -9.78 24.31
N THR A 407 5.46 -8.59 24.86
CA THR A 407 5.18 -8.35 26.28
C THR A 407 3.86 -8.97 26.73
N LEU A 408 2.80 -8.83 25.93
CA LEU A 408 1.51 -9.45 26.23
C LEU A 408 1.55 -10.98 26.18
N ASN A 409 2.30 -11.56 25.26
CA ASN A 409 2.48 -13.02 25.17
C ASN A 409 3.30 -13.56 26.35
N GLU A 410 4.32 -12.83 26.79
CA GLU A 410 5.13 -13.20 27.96
C GLU A 410 4.27 -13.16 29.23
N LYS A 411 3.54 -12.09 29.48
CA LYS A 411 2.60 -11.98 30.62
C LYS A 411 1.53 -13.09 30.60
N SER A 412 1.00 -13.43 29.42
CA SER A 412 0.01 -14.51 29.29
C SER A 412 0.59 -15.88 29.63
N LYS A 413 1.88 -16.13 29.32
CA LYS A 413 2.58 -17.36 29.69
C LYS A 413 2.86 -17.41 31.21
N GLU A 414 3.27 -16.31 31.79
CA GLU A 414 3.50 -16.20 33.25
C GLU A 414 2.22 -16.48 34.04
N VAL A 415 1.08 -15.90 33.61
CA VAL A 415 -0.23 -16.14 34.26
C VAL A 415 -0.66 -17.62 34.12
N LYS A 416 -0.45 -18.24 32.94
CA LYS A 416 -0.75 -19.67 32.74
C LYS A 416 0.13 -20.57 33.60
N ASN A 417 1.41 -20.25 33.72
CA ASN A 417 2.36 -21.00 34.54
C ASN A 417 2.06 -20.84 36.05
N ALA A 418 1.61 -19.64 36.48
CA ALA A 418 1.18 -19.41 37.86
C ALA A 418 -0.08 -20.18 38.24
N LYS A 419 -1.09 -20.22 37.34
CA LYS A 419 -2.31 -21.03 37.55
C LYS A 419 -1.98 -22.53 37.62
N SER A 420 -1.17 -23.05 36.69
CA SER A 420 -0.76 -24.46 36.69
C SER A 420 0.05 -24.88 37.92
N LYS A 421 0.71 -23.94 38.61
CA LYS A 421 1.39 -24.23 39.90
C LYS A 421 0.43 -24.25 41.09
N ASN A 422 -0.65 -23.44 41.06
CA ASN A 422 -1.67 -23.43 42.10
C ASN A 422 -2.61 -24.64 42.03
N ASP A 423 -2.87 -25.15 40.81
CA ASP A 423 -3.73 -26.33 40.59
C ASP A 423 -3.00 -27.64 40.96
N LYS A 424 -1.69 -27.60 41.28
CA LYS A 424 -0.88 -28.76 41.70
C LYS A 424 -0.54 -28.76 43.19
N LYS A 425 -1.03 -27.79 43.95
CA LYS A 425 -1.02 -27.78 45.43
C LYS A 425 -2.42 -28.06 45.98
#